data_6e036d32ab71fa5b91acfd240fdebf2e
#
_entry.id   6e036d32ab71fa5b91acfd240fdebf2e
#
_cell.length_a   1.000
_cell.length_b   1.000
_cell.length_c   1.000
_cell.angle_alpha   90.00
_cell.angle_beta   90.00
_cell.angle_gamma   90.00
#
_symmetry.space_group_name_H-M   'P 1'
#
loop_
_entity.id
_entity.type
_entity.pdbx_description
1 polymer ?
#
loop_
_entity_poly.entity_id
_entity_poly.type
_entity_poly.pdbx_seq_one_letter_code
_entity_poly.pdbx_strand_id
1 'polypeptide(L)'
;MDNFYLDAETVIAFFRMTGKKHLFITGSRGSGKSYLVNNILKCMSDSFNLLQSHRTDTPQVVIKSNLVSDNKEFVIGVPRTSGINPESKGNNMAIIEDGFINCAIPAIESHLNTAPEKLFVIDELGYLESSCVPFQQAVEKLLDNSHVMAVIRKQSTEFLNRICNRDDVVVIDIDNTFATLACIIMASGMSKRFGSNKLTAGFNGRTLFENAVSISHFAGFGETLAVTRHDEVVRICEDKNIHFLRHDMPYRNEMIQLGVSRVLENTASSGKPQPQGILFLPSDQPLITRTSLQLLCLTFIYYGDKICRLSFNETAGSPCIFPARYYDELLTLPEKKGGGFLAKKYPAQVVLVPVRDEYELYDIDTPDDLTRLLMYLR
;
A
#
# COMPACT_ATOMS: atom_id res chain seq x y z
N MET A 1 3.28 17.71 -8.20
CA MET A 1 2.44 16.62 -7.66
C MET A 1 3.38 15.46 -7.45
N ASP A 2 3.78 15.23 -6.21
CA ASP A 2 4.61 14.08 -5.88
C ASP A 2 3.76 12.83 -6.07
N ASN A 3 4.15 12.06 -7.09
CA ASN A 3 3.43 10.86 -7.45
C ASN A 3 3.46 9.87 -6.28
N PHE A 4 2.29 9.43 -5.92
CA PHE A 4 1.99 8.48 -4.85
C PHE A 4 2.49 7.09 -5.25
N TYR A 5 3.64 6.65 -4.79
CA TYR A 5 4.17 5.32 -5.08
C TYR A 5 4.34 4.52 -3.79
N LEU A 6 3.84 3.30 -3.79
CA LEU A 6 4.31 2.29 -2.84
C LEU A 6 5.81 2.11 -3.03
N ASP A 7 6.57 2.11 -1.94
CA ASP A 7 7.98 1.80 -2.02
C ASP A 7 8.21 0.27 -2.08
N ALA A 8 9.31 -0.12 -2.70
CA ALA A 8 9.65 -1.53 -2.89
C ALA A 8 9.86 -2.27 -1.56
N GLU A 9 10.45 -1.61 -0.57
CA GLU A 9 10.70 -2.20 0.74
C GLU A 9 9.41 -2.52 1.48
N THR A 10 8.42 -1.63 1.40
CA THR A 10 7.07 -1.87 1.93
C THR A 10 6.44 -3.10 1.31
N VAL A 11 6.48 -3.21 -0.03
CA VAL A 11 5.88 -4.34 -0.74
C VAL A 11 6.56 -5.66 -0.37
N ILE A 12 7.90 -5.67 -0.28
CA ILE A 12 8.66 -6.86 0.13
C ILE A 12 8.31 -7.26 1.57
N ALA A 13 8.28 -6.28 2.50
CA ALA A 13 7.95 -6.54 3.90
C ALA A 13 6.52 -7.08 4.03
N PHE A 14 5.56 -6.45 3.34
CA PHE A 14 4.17 -6.90 3.31
C PHE A 14 4.05 -8.31 2.73
N PHE A 15 4.66 -8.58 1.58
CA PHE A 15 4.62 -9.90 0.95
C PHE A 15 5.12 -11.00 1.89
N ARG A 16 6.26 -10.75 2.57
CA ARG A 16 6.81 -11.68 3.58
C ARG A 16 5.84 -11.93 4.74
N MET A 17 5.15 -10.88 5.21
CA MET A 17 4.16 -11.00 6.29
C MET A 17 2.94 -11.84 5.89
N THR A 18 2.55 -11.82 4.62
CA THR A 18 1.39 -12.61 4.15
C THR A 18 1.64 -14.11 4.15
N GLY A 19 2.90 -14.54 4.08
CA GLY A 19 3.28 -15.94 3.90
C GLY A 19 2.84 -16.54 2.56
N LYS A 20 2.38 -15.71 1.62
CA LYS A 20 1.94 -16.15 0.30
C LYS A 20 3.14 -16.53 -0.58
N LYS A 21 2.89 -17.40 -1.56
CA LYS A 21 3.91 -17.91 -2.48
C LYS A 21 4.15 -16.97 -3.66
N HIS A 22 3.11 -16.25 -4.09
CA HIS A 22 3.14 -15.41 -5.28
C HIS A 22 2.73 -13.97 -4.98
N LEU A 23 3.39 -13.01 -5.64
CA LEU A 23 3.09 -11.59 -5.57
C LEU A 23 2.62 -11.08 -6.93
N PHE A 24 1.39 -10.60 -7.01
CA PHE A 24 0.84 -9.97 -8.21
C PHE A 24 0.64 -8.47 -7.97
N ILE A 25 1.06 -7.65 -8.93
CA ILE A 25 0.94 -6.19 -8.88
C ILE A 25 0.01 -5.76 -10.02
N THR A 26 -1.07 -5.08 -9.68
CA THR A 26 -2.04 -4.56 -10.64
C THR A 26 -2.20 -3.04 -10.52
N GLY A 27 -2.79 -2.43 -11.51
CA GLY A 27 -3.06 -0.99 -11.59
C GLY A 27 -3.32 -0.54 -13.02
N SER A 28 -3.75 0.71 -13.17
CA SER A 28 -4.03 1.36 -14.44
C SER A 28 -2.81 1.40 -15.37
N ARG A 29 -3.05 1.66 -16.64
CA ARG A 29 -1.96 1.88 -17.59
C ARG A 29 -1.17 3.13 -17.20
N GLY A 30 0.16 3.00 -17.12
CA GLY A 30 1.05 4.10 -16.72
C GLY A 30 1.10 4.37 -15.21
N SER A 31 0.49 3.53 -14.35
CA SER A 31 0.50 3.69 -12.89
C SER A 31 1.85 3.40 -12.22
N GLY A 32 2.86 2.96 -12.98
CA GLY A 32 4.21 2.67 -12.43
C GLY A 32 4.44 1.21 -12.02
N LYS A 33 3.60 0.26 -12.43
CA LYS A 33 3.76 -1.18 -12.10
C LYS A 33 5.15 -1.72 -12.39
N SER A 34 5.62 -1.58 -13.64
CA SER A 34 6.94 -2.06 -14.05
C SER A 34 8.08 -1.32 -13.34
N TYR A 35 7.89 -0.02 -13.01
CA TYR A 35 8.84 0.72 -12.19
C TYR A 35 8.96 0.14 -10.78
N LEU A 36 7.81 -0.15 -10.14
CA LEU A 36 7.77 -0.78 -8.82
C LEU A 36 8.42 -2.17 -8.83
N VAL A 37 8.06 -3.03 -9.82
CA VAL A 37 8.67 -4.37 -9.98
C VAL A 37 10.19 -4.27 -10.14
N ASN A 38 10.68 -3.36 -11.00
CA ASN A 38 12.11 -3.18 -11.18
C ASN A 38 12.83 -2.72 -9.89
N ASN A 39 12.18 -1.89 -9.06
CA ASN A 39 12.75 -1.49 -7.77
C ASN A 39 12.71 -2.64 -6.76
N ILE A 40 11.66 -3.46 -6.74
CA ILE A 40 11.60 -4.68 -5.91
C ILE A 40 12.75 -5.61 -6.30
N LEU A 41 12.94 -5.87 -7.59
CA LEU A 41 14.02 -6.74 -8.08
C LEU A 41 15.42 -6.22 -7.74
N LYS A 42 15.63 -4.90 -7.74
CA LYS A 42 16.90 -4.30 -7.28
C LYS A 42 17.16 -4.49 -5.77
N CYS A 43 16.10 -4.52 -4.96
CA CYS A 43 16.20 -4.78 -3.51
C CYS A 43 16.40 -6.28 -3.20
N MET A 44 16.01 -7.15 -4.13
CA MET A 44 16.22 -8.59 -4.01
C MET A 44 17.57 -8.91 -4.66
N SER A 45 18.56 -9.31 -3.85
CA SER A 45 19.91 -9.65 -4.33
C SER A 45 19.97 -10.93 -5.18
N ASP A 46 18.85 -11.65 -5.29
CA ASP A 46 18.78 -12.95 -5.93
C ASP A 46 18.58 -12.83 -7.46
N SER A 47 19.17 -13.80 -8.19
CA SER A 47 18.94 -13.91 -9.63
C SER A 47 17.50 -14.36 -9.91
N PHE A 48 16.88 -13.79 -10.92
CA PHE A 48 15.52 -14.11 -11.34
C PHE A 48 15.47 -14.45 -12.84
N ASN A 49 14.43 -15.17 -13.23
CA ASN A 49 14.09 -15.39 -14.62
C ASN A 49 12.96 -14.45 -15.03
N LEU A 50 13.06 -13.89 -16.25
CA LEU A 50 12.14 -12.85 -16.72
C LEU A 50 11.49 -13.27 -18.03
N LEU A 51 10.16 -13.16 -18.05
CA LEU A 51 9.33 -13.15 -19.24
C LEU A 51 8.67 -11.77 -19.33
N GLN A 52 8.95 -11.03 -20.42
CA GLN A 52 8.48 -9.66 -20.57
C GLN A 52 7.80 -9.43 -21.91
N SER A 53 6.61 -8.83 -21.88
CA SER A 53 5.93 -8.33 -23.06
C SER A 53 5.96 -6.80 -23.12
N HIS A 54 6.11 -6.24 -24.31
CA HIS A 54 6.08 -4.80 -24.52
C HIS A 54 5.61 -4.42 -25.92
N ARG A 55 5.22 -3.15 -26.10
CA ARG A 55 4.92 -2.60 -27.41
C ARG A 55 6.20 -2.11 -28.09
N THR A 56 6.32 -2.40 -29.39
CA THR A 56 7.40 -1.87 -30.22
C THR A 56 7.01 -0.51 -30.83
N ASP A 57 7.96 0.15 -31.49
CA ASP A 57 7.70 1.36 -32.28
C ASP A 57 6.71 1.11 -33.43
N THR A 58 6.71 -0.11 -33.99
CA THR A 58 5.62 -0.60 -34.82
C THR A 58 4.43 -0.99 -33.93
N PRO A 59 3.18 -0.91 -34.42
CA PRO A 59 2.00 -1.20 -33.59
C PRO A 59 1.84 -2.71 -33.29
N GLN A 60 2.89 -3.36 -32.83
CA GLN A 60 2.94 -4.77 -32.42
C GLN A 60 3.20 -4.89 -30.92
N VAL A 61 2.83 -6.04 -30.37
CA VAL A 61 3.23 -6.47 -29.01
C VAL A 61 4.15 -7.68 -29.18
N VAL A 62 5.30 -7.61 -28.55
CA VAL A 62 6.30 -8.68 -28.57
C VAL A 62 6.54 -9.21 -27.16
N ILE A 63 7.03 -10.45 -27.08
CA ILE A 63 7.42 -11.14 -25.86
C ILE A 63 8.87 -11.62 -25.99
N LYS A 64 9.61 -11.57 -24.89
CA LYS A 64 10.99 -12.05 -24.77
C LYS A 64 11.26 -12.65 -23.40
N SER A 65 12.28 -13.49 -23.29
CA SER A 65 12.75 -14.03 -22.03
C SER A 65 14.27 -14.14 -22.01
N ASN A 66 14.86 -14.00 -20.82
CA ASN A 66 16.28 -14.26 -20.61
C ASN A 66 16.65 -15.75 -20.62
N LEU A 67 15.66 -16.64 -20.76
CA LEU A 67 15.84 -18.11 -20.86
C LEU A 67 15.75 -18.64 -22.29
N VAL A 68 15.39 -17.80 -23.26
CA VAL A 68 15.23 -18.19 -24.67
C VAL A 68 16.15 -17.34 -25.53
N SER A 69 16.97 -17.99 -26.33
CA SER A 69 17.95 -17.46 -27.32
C SER A 69 18.13 -15.94 -27.35
N ASP A 70 19.21 -15.45 -26.75
CA ASP A 70 19.76 -14.08 -26.86
C ASP A 70 18.77 -12.92 -26.72
N ASN A 71 17.75 -13.05 -25.85
CA ASN A 71 16.66 -12.06 -25.70
C ASN A 71 15.91 -11.76 -27.02
N LYS A 72 15.80 -12.72 -27.91
CA LYS A 72 15.02 -12.59 -29.16
C LYS A 72 13.57 -12.26 -28.84
N GLU A 73 13.04 -11.29 -29.60
CA GLU A 73 11.65 -10.86 -29.47
C GLU A 73 10.75 -11.65 -30.45
N PHE A 74 9.59 -12.07 -29.95
CA PHE A 74 8.58 -12.83 -30.67
C PHE A 74 7.26 -12.05 -30.65
N VAL A 75 6.60 -11.91 -31.79
CA VAL A 75 5.32 -11.20 -31.88
C VAL A 75 4.22 -12.03 -31.25
N ILE A 76 3.44 -11.43 -30.34
CA ILE A 76 2.26 -12.01 -29.70
C ILE A 76 0.96 -11.26 -30.01
N GLY A 77 1.05 -10.06 -30.60
CA GLY A 77 -0.12 -9.27 -30.96
C GLY A 77 0.13 -8.30 -32.09
N VAL A 78 -0.83 -8.20 -33.00
CA VAL A 78 -0.86 -7.24 -34.12
C VAL A 78 -2.18 -6.48 -34.13
N PRO A 79 -2.24 -5.23 -34.69
CA PRO A 79 -3.50 -4.52 -34.83
C PRO A 79 -4.52 -5.31 -35.64
N ARG A 80 -5.78 -5.29 -35.24
CA ARG A 80 -6.86 -5.84 -36.03
C ARG A 80 -7.08 -4.96 -37.28
N THR A 81 -7.03 -5.55 -38.45
CA THR A 81 -7.10 -4.84 -39.74
C THR A 81 -8.51 -4.51 -40.20
N SER A 82 -9.57 -4.98 -39.56
CA SER A 82 -10.96 -4.71 -39.97
C SER A 82 -11.92 -4.80 -38.79
N GLY A 83 -12.87 -3.84 -38.74
CA GLY A 83 -14.02 -3.88 -37.83
C GLY A 83 -13.76 -3.30 -36.44
N ILE A 84 -13.42 -1.99 -36.38
CA ILE A 84 -13.46 -1.26 -35.10
C ILE A 84 -14.93 -1.17 -34.69
N ASN A 85 -15.36 -2.00 -33.76
CA ASN A 85 -16.55 -1.70 -33.00
C ASN A 85 -16.21 -0.57 -32.01
N PRO A 86 -16.78 0.65 -32.14
CA PRO A 86 -16.44 1.79 -31.29
C PRO A 86 -16.68 1.55 -29.80
N GLU A 87 -17.46 0.53 -29.44
CA GLU A 87 -17.79 0.17 -28.07
C GLU A 87 -16.77 -0.77 -27.39
N SER A 88 -15.84 -1.38 -28.14
CA SER A 88 -14.78 -2.23 -27.54
C SER A 88 -13.61 -1.38 -27.05
N LYS A 89 -13.79 -0.66 -25.94
CA LYS A 89 -12.69 0.01 -25.22
C LYS A 89 -11.68 -1.04 -24.73
N GLY A 90 -10.60 -1.27 -25.51
CA GLY A 90 -9.43 -1.97 -24.98
C GLY A 90 -8.82 -3.11 -25.80
N ASN A 91 -9.53 -3.79 -26.71
CA ASN A 91 -9.05 -4.98 -27.41
C ASN A 91 -8.83 -4.77 -28.91
N ASN A 92 -7.94 -3.83 -29.28
CA ASN A 92 -7.63 -3.54 -30.69
C ASN A 92 -6.53 -4.43 -31.30
N MET A 93 -6.09 -5.48 -30.60
CA MET A 93 -5.02 -6.37 -31.07
C MET A 93 -5.56 -7.77 -31.32
N ALA A 94 -5.12 -8.40 -32.41
CA ALA A 94 -5.28 -9.80 -32.67
C ALA A 94 -4.09 -10.57 -32.05
N ILE A 95 -4.37 -11.72 -31.45
CA ILE A 95 -3.33 -12.59 -30.88
C ILE A 95 -2.54 -13.28 -31.99
N ILE A 96 -1.24 -13.47 -31.73
CA ILE A 96 -0.33 -14.34 -32.49
C ILE A 96 0.20 -15.39 -31.52
N GLU A 97 -0.31 -16.59 -31.59
CA GLU A 97 0.02 -17.68 -30.66
C GLU A 97 1.48 -18.15 -30.79
N ASP A 98 2.06 -18.06 -31.99
CA ASP A 98 3.43 -18.50 -32.27
C ASP A 98 4.46 -17.90 -31.30
N GLY A 99 4.25 -16.65 -30.87
CA GLY A 99 5.15 -16.00 -29.91
C GLY A 99 5.08 -16.65 -28.53
N PHE A 100 3.90 -17.07 -28.10
CA PHE A 100 3.75 -17.82 -26.85
C PHE A 100 4.35 -19.22 -26.95
N ILE A 101 4.09 -19.93 -28.06
CA ILE A 101 4.57 -21.31 -28.28
C ILE A 101 6.11 -21.34 -28.40
N ASN A 102 6.71 -20.38 -29.10
CA ASN A 102 8.14 -20.39 -29.40
C ASN A 102 9.01 -19.63 -28.39
N CYS A 103 8.42 -18.85 -27.46
CA CYS A 103 9.16 -18.09 -26.45
C CYS A 103 8.65 -18.35 -25.03
N ALA A 104 7.39 -18.03 -24.74
CA ALA A 104 6.90 -17.98 -23.36
C ALA A 104 6.81 -19.37 -22.72
N ILE A 105 6.24 -20.34 -23.43
CA ILE A 105 6.11 -21.73 -22.94
C ILE A 105 7.49 -22.36 -22.78
N PRO A 106 8.41 -22.33 -23.77
CA PRO A 106 9.77 -22.84 -23.57
C PRO A 106 10.55 -22.17 -22.43
N ALA A 107 10.34 -20.87 -22.20
CA ALA A 107 10.98 -20.18 -21.08
C ALA A 107 10.47 -20.71 -19.72
N ILE A 108 9.16 -20.92 -19.58
CA ILE A 108 8.56 -21.52 -18.38
C ILE A 108 9.07 -22.94 -18.18
N GLU A 109 9.07 -23.77 -19.23
CA GLU A 109 9.55 -25.14 -19.15
C GLU A 109 11.04 -25.21 -18.79
N SER A 110 11.86 -24.36 -19.41
CA SER A 110 13.28 -24.24 -19.07
C SER A 110 13.49 -23.88 -17.60
N HIS A 111 12.75 -22.90 -17.09
CA HIS A 111 12.79 -22.51 -15.68
C HIS A 111 12.43 -23.68 -14.76
N LEU A 112 11.30 -24.32 -15.01
CA LEU A 112 10.84 -25.46 -14.20
C LEU A 112 11.82 -26.64 -14.17
N ASN A 113 12.56 -26.84 -15.27
CA ASN A 113 13.51 -27.92 -15.38
C ASN A 113 14.90 -27.59 -14.80
N THR A 114 15.31 -26.31 -14.77
CA THR A 114 16.69 -25.92 -14.46
C THR A 114 16.85 -25.13 -13.16
N ALA A 115 15.83 -24.37 -12.76
CA ALA A 115 15.92 -23.46 -11.61
C ALA A 115 14.52 -23.14 -10.98
N PRO A 116 13.72 -24.15 -10.61
CA PRO A 116 12.34 -23.92 -10.10
C PRO A 116 12.32 -23.18 -8.76
N GLU A 117 13.44 -23.17 -8.03
CA GLU A 117 13.61 -22.44 -6.75
C GLU A 117 13.80 -20.93 -6.93
N LYS A 118 14.19 -20.48 -8.12
CA LYS A 118 14.38 -19.05 -8.40
C LYS A 118 13.02 -18.35 -8.59
N LEU A 119 13.05 -17.04 -8.40
CA LEU A 119 11.90 -16.22 -8.74
C LEU A 119 11.70 -16.15 -10.26
N PHE A 120 10.47 -16.41 -10.72
CA PHE A 120 10.07 -16.15 -12.10
C PHE A 120 9.23 -14.88 -12.16
N VAL A 121 9.61 -13.95 -13.00
CA VAL A 121 8.96 -12.65 -13.15
C VAL A 121 8.23 -12.59 -14.49
N ILE A 122 6.96 -12.18 -14.47
CA ILE A 122 6.15 -11.99 -15.68
C ILE A 122 5.71 -10.52 -15.74
N ASP A 123 6.17 -9.77 -16.72
CA ASP A 123 5.77 -8.38 -16.97
C ASP A 123 5.29 -8.21 -18.42
N GLU A 124 3.98 -8.33 -18.74
CA GLU A 124 2.79 -8.38 -17.90
C GLU A 124 1.84 -9.50 -18.37
N LEU A 125 0.78 -9.80 -17.57
CA LEU A 125 -0.34 -10.67 -17.96
C LEU A 125 -1.59 -9.82 -18.23
N GLY A 126 -2.16 -9.96 -19.43
CA GLY A 126 -3.34 -9.23 -19.86
C GLY A 126 -4.25 -10.09 -20.78
N TYR A 127 -4.98 -9.43 -21.67
CA TYR A 127 -5.95 -10.13 -22.54
C TYR A 127 -5.29 -10.96 -23.63
N LEU A 128 -4.11 -10.57 -24.15
CA LEU A 128 -3.39 -11.38 -25.15
C LEU A 128 -2.97 -12.70 -24.53
N GLU A 129 -2.37 -12.64 -23.36
CA GLU A 129 -1.94 -13.78 -22.56
C GLU A 129 -3.14 -14.67 -22.15
N SER A 130 -4.27 -14.03 -21.85
CA SER A 130 -5.54 -14.72 -21.53
C SER A 130 -6.22 -15.37 -22.75
N SER A 131 -5.73 -15.15 -23.95
CA SER A 131 -6.33 -15.70 -25.18
C SER A 131 -5.61 -16.96 -25.70
N CYS A 132 -4.44 -17.29 -25.14
CA CYS A 132 -3.64 -18.48 -25.53
C CYS A 132 -3.78 -19.58 -24.46
N VAL A 133 -4.63 -20.57 -24.72
CA VAL A 133 -4.89 -21.67 -23.75
C VAL A 133 -3.63 -22.46 -23.38
N PRO A 134 -2.73 -22.86 -24.32
CA PRO A 134 -1.49 -23.53 -23.95
C PRO A 134 -0.60 -22.69 -23.00
N PHE A 135 -0.55 -21.38 -23.21
CA PHE A 135 0.21 -20.49 -22.34
C PHE A 135 -0.43 -20.37 -20.94
N GLN A 136 -1.77 -20.29 -20.84
CA GLN A 136 -2.46 -20.31 -19.55
C GLN A 136 -2.10 -21.56 -18.74
N GLN A 137 -2.12 -22.73 -19.38
CA GLN A 137 -1.75 -24.00 -18.72
C GLN A 137 -0.29 -24.00 -18.25
N ALA A 138 0.63 -23.43 -19.05
CA ALA A 138 2.03 -23.30 -18.66
C ALA A 138 2.19 -22.36 -17.44
N VAL A 139 1.47 -21.23 -17.39
CA VAL A 139 1.48 -20.32 -16.24
C VAL A 139 0.91 -20.99 -15.00
N GLU A 140 -0.18 -21.74 -15.11
CA GLU A 140 -0.74 -22.48 -13.96
C GLU A 140 0.26 -23.52 -13.43
N LYS A 141 0.89 -24.28 -14.31
CA LYS A 141 1.96 -25.22 -13.94
C LYS A 141 3.15 -24.50 -13.26
N LEU A 142 3.50 -23.31 -13.73
CA LEU A 142 4.55 -22.48 -13.13
C LEU A 142 4.16 -22.07 -11.70
N LEU A 143 2.93 -21.60 -11.49
CA LEU A 143 2.41 -21.24 -10.17
C LEU A 143 2.41 -22.41 -9.18
N ASP A 144 2.10 -23.62 -9.66
CA ASP A 144 2.11 -24.80 -8.79
C ASP A 144 3.52 -25.18 -8.31
N ASN A 145 4.55 -24.94 -9.14
CA ASN A 145 5.87 -25.50 -8.95
C ASN A 145 7.01 -24.50 -8.66
N SER A 146 6.75 -23.18 -8.74
CA SER A 146 7.76 -22.16 -8.55
C SER A 146 7.22 -20.92 -7.84
N HIS A 147 8.10 -19.96 -7.49
CA HIS A 147 7.74 -18.65 -6.97
C HIS A 147 7.57 -17.64 -8.11
N VAL A 148 6.46 -16.91 -8.12
CA VAL A 148 6.15 -16.00 -9.22
C VAL A 148 5.85 -14.60 -8.71
N MET A 149 6.44 -13.59 -9.37
CA MET A 149 6.01 -12.19 -9.31
C MET A 149 5.44 -11.81 -10.67
N ALA A 150 4.22 -11.28 -10.72
CA ALA A 150 3.60 -10.92 -11.99
C ALA A 150 2.99 -9.51 -11.95
N VAL A 151 3.14 -8.79 -13.06
CA VAL A 151 2.34 -7.60 -13.36
C VAL A 151 1.06 -8.05 -14.03
N ILE A 152 -0.07 -7.67 -13.44
CA ILE A 152 -1.41 -8.04 -13.94
C ILE A 152 -2.07 -6.76 -14.49
N ARG A 153 -2.56 -6.81 -15.71
CA ARG A 153 -3.43 -5.75 -16.23
C ARG A 153 -4.72 -5.70 -15.45
N LYS A 154 -5.18 -4.49 -15.15
CA LYS A 154 -6.47 -4.24 -14.49
C LYS A 154 -7.61 -4.51 -15.47
N GLN A 155 -7.85 -5.79 -15.71
CA GLN A 155 -8.83 -6.35 -16.64
C GLN A 155 -9.48 -7.58 -16.01
N SER A 156 -10.73 -7.87 -16.39
CA SER A 156 -11.42 -9.07 -15.97
C SER A 156 -11.46 -10.07 -17.13
N THR A 157 -10.66 -11.13 -17.03
CA THR A 157 -10.75 -12.32 -17.88
C THR A 157 -10.89 -13.54 -16.97
N GLU A 158 -11.44 -14.64 -17.48
CA GLU A 158 -11.58 -15.87 -16.70
C GLU A 158 -10.22 -16.34 -16.16
N PHE A 159 -9.20 -16.32 -17.01
CA PHE A 159 -7.84 -16.71 -16.65
C PHE A 159 -7.25 -15.82 -15.52
N LEU A 160 -7.28 -14.49 -15.71
CA LEU A 160 -6.73 -13.57 -14.70
C LEU A 160 -7.48 -13.68 -13.36
N ASN A 161 -8.80 -13.79 -13.40
CA ASN A 161 -9.60 -13.98 -12.20
C ASN A 161 -9.23 -15.28 -11.48
N ARG A 162 -9.03 -16.38 -12.24
CA ARG A 162 -8.67 -17.68 -11.68
C ARG A 162 -7.31 -17.65 -10.98
N ILE A 163 -6.28 -17.07 -11.61
CA ILE A 163 -4.94 -17.00 -11.01
C ILE A 163 -4.86 -15.98 -9.86
N CYS A 164 -5.58 -14.86 -9.94
CA CYS A 164 -5.59 -13.86 -8.86
C CYS A 164 -6.35 -14.32 -7.60
N ASN A 165 -7.32 -15.23 -7.75
CA ASN A 165 -8.12 -15.77 -6.65
C ASN A 165 -7.52 -17.02 -6.00
N ARG A 166 -6.30 -17.41 -6.36
CA ARG A 166 -5.61 -18.53 -5.70
C ARG A 166 -5.26 -18.17 -4.25
N ASP A 167 -5.36 -19.14 -3.38
CA ASP A 167 -5.06 -18.98 -1.94
C ASP A 167 -3.58 -18.67 -1.66
N ASP A 168 -2.67 -19.03 -2.57
CA ASP A 168 -1.23 -18.81 -2.47
C ASP A 168 -0.75 -17.51 -3.13
N VAL A 169 -1.67 -16.68 -3.62
CA VAL A 169 -1.40 -15.39 -4.29
C VAL A 169 -1.81 -14.23 -3.39
N VAL A 170 -1.01 -13.17 -3.37
CA VAL A 170 -1.43 -11.85 -2.92
C VAL A 170 -1.40 -10.88 -4.09
N VAL A 171 -2.47 -10.10 -4.25
CA VAL A 171 -2.59 -9.06 -5.28
C VAL A 171 -2.53 -7.70 -4.63
N ILE A 172 -1.65 -6.82 -5.13
CA ILE A 172 -1.56 -5.41 -4.71
C ILE A 172 -2.01 -4.53 -5.88
N ASP A 173 -3.11 -3.80 -5.67
CA ASP A 173 -3.53 -2.74 -6.60
C ASP A 173 -2.84 -1.43 -6.21
N ILE A 174 -2.01 -0.89 -7.12
CA ILE A 174 -1.25 0.33 -6.86
C ILE A 174 -2.01 1.61 -7.22
N ASP A 175 -3.23 1.51 -7.72
CA ASP A 175 -4.07 2.67 -8.01
C ASP A 175 -4.80 3.12 -6.75
N ASN A 176 -4.46 4.31 -6.25
CA ASN A 176 -5.14 4.88 -5.08
C ASN A 176 -5.20 3.89 -3.89
N THR A 177 -4.12 3.20 -3.64
CA THR A 177 -4.04 2.05 -2.73
C THR A 177 -4.72 2.29 -1.38
N PHE A 178 -4.61 3.51 -0.81
CA PHE A 178 -5.15 3.84 0.51
C PHE A 178 -6.34 4.81 0.46
N ALA A 179 -6.92 5.08 -0.71
CA ALA A 179 -8.04 6.01 -0.86
C ALA A 179 -9.33 5.57 -0.15
N THR A 180 -9.44 4.29 0.21
CA THR A 180 -10.55 3.76 1.01
C THR A 180 -10.35 3.94 2.52
N LEU A 181 -9.21 4.49 2.94
CA LEU A 181 -8.89 4.77 4.34
C LEU A 181 -9.01 6.26 4.62
N ALA A 182 -9.32 6.61 5.87
CA ALA A 182 -9.18 7.96 6.40
C ALA A 182 -8.06 8.03 7.44
N CYS A 183 -7.46 9.21 7.60
CA CYS A 183 -6.43 9.47 8.60
C CYS A 183 -6.90 10.60 9.53
N ILE A 184 -6.87 10.35 10.85
CA ILE A 184 -7.04 11.36 11.88
C ILE A 184 -5.68 11.62 12.51
N ILE A 185 -5.12 12.81 12.27
CA ILE A 185 -3.88 13.27 12.91
C ILE A 185 -4.24 13.79 14.30
N MET A 186 -3.76 13.11 15.33
CA MET A 186 -4.04 13.41 16.74
C MET A 186 -3.09 14.50 17.24
N ALA A 187 -3.53 15.77 17.20
CA ALA A 187 -2.71 16.95 17.49
C ALA A 187 -3.23 17.77 18.69
N SER A 188 -3.74 17.10 19.74
CA SER A 188 -4.40 17.76 20.88
C SER A 188 -3.72 17.53 22.22
N GLY A 189 -2.50 17.01 22.26
CA GLY A 189 -1.74 16.78 23.48
C GLY A 189 -1.52 18.08 24.27
N MET A 190 -1.73 18.06 25.60
CA MET A 190 -1.61 19.26 26.44
C MET A 190 -0.17 19.74 26.63
N SER A 191 0.83 19.00 26.22
CA SER A 191 2.28 19.32 26.33
C SER A 191 2.74 19.77 27.75
N LYS A 192 2.07 19.30 28.80
CA LYS A 192 2.31 19.78 30.20
C LYS A 192 3.75 19.60 30.66
N ARG A 193 4.41 18.49 30.24
CA ARG A 193 5.79 18.17 30.59
C ARG A 193 6.81 18.87 29.70
N PHE A 194 6.39 19.38 28.56
CA PHE A 194 7.24 20.04 27.57
C PHE A 194 7.44 21.53 27.88
N GLY A 195 6.50 22.14 28.62
CA GLY A 195 6.56 23.56 29.01
C GLY A 195 6.06 24.56 27.96
N SER A 196 5.89 24.12 26.71
CA SER A 196 5.30 24.83 25.57
C SER A 196 4.54 23.88 24.68
N ASN A 197 3.94 24.37 23.60
CA ASN A 197 3.29 23.46 22.62
C ASN A 197 4.35 22.61 21.90
N LYS A 198 4.50 21.34 22.30
CA LYS A 198 5.50 20.43 21.71
C LYS A 198 5.33 20.23 20.21
N LEU A 199 4.09 20.35 19.70
CA LEU A 199 3.78 20.09 18.29
C LEU A 199 4.38 21.13 17.33
N THR A 200 4.73 22.32 17.86
CA THR A 200 5.44 23.37 17.12
C THR A 200 6.96 23.30 17.32
N ALA A 201 7.46 22.36 18.14
CA ALA A 201 8.89 22.18 18.31
C ALA A 201 9.54 21.67 17.01
N GLY A 202 10.73 22.23 16.72
CA GLY A 202 11.48 21.89 15.50
C GLY A 202 12.15 20.52 15.60
N PHE A 203 11.96 19.69 14.58
CA PHE A 203 12.59 18.39 14.42
C PHE A 203 12.98 18.18 12.96
N ASN A 204 14.27 18.08 12.68
CA ASN A 204 14.82 17.86 11.34
C ASN A 204 14.25 18.82 10.25
N GLY A 205 14.25 20.13 10.56
CA GLY A 205 13.82 21.20 9.63
C GLY A 205 12.31 21.41 9.50
N ARG A 206 11.49 20.69 10.29
CA ARG A 206 10.02 20.83 10.34
C ARG A 206 9.56 20.83 11.78
N THR A 207 8.32 21.23 12.04
CA THR A 207 7.69 20.98 13.34
C THR A 207 7.27 19.52 13.49
N LEU A 208 7.05 19.06 14.74
CA LEU A 208 6.53 17.69 14.97
C LEU A 208 5.21 17.46 14.23
N PHE A 209 4.31 18.45 14.27
CA PHE A 209 3.04 18.37 13.55
C PHE A 209 3.24 18.28 12.03
N GLU A 210 4.14 19.08 11.46
CA GLU A 210 4.43 19.06 10.02
C GLU A 210 5.04 17.73 9.57
N ASN A 211 5.79 17.02 10.43
CA ASN A 211 6.26 15.66 10.14
C ASN A 211 5.09 14.69 10.01
N ALA A 212 4.11 14.72 10.94
CA ALA A 212 2.92 13.88 10.87
C ALA A 212 2.07 14.18 9.63
N VAL A 213 1.90 15.47 9.28
CA VAL A 213 1.25 15.89 8.03
C VAL A 213 1.97 15.36 6.81
N SER A 214 3.29 15.51 6.74
CA SER A 214 4.08 15.04 5.61
C SER A 214 3.92 13.55 5.38
N ILE A 215 4.00 12.74 6.44
CA ILE A 215 3.88 11.28 6.31
C ILE A 215 2.46 10.85 5.94
N SER A 216 1.42 11.52 6.47
CA SER A 216 0.03 11.25 6.09
C SER A 216 -0.24 11.59 4.62
N HIS A 217 0.35 12.67 4.11
CA HIS A 217 0.24 13.06 2.71
C HIS A 217 0.85 12.01 1.78
N PHE A 218 2.00 11.45 2.13
CA PHE A 218 2.61 10.35 1.38
C PHE A 218 1.79 9.04 1.38
N ALA A 219 0.84 8.85 2.27
CA ALA A 219 -0.01 7.68 2.30
C ALA A 219 -1.25 7.76 1.37
N GLY A 220 -1.76 8.97 0.95
CA GLY A 220 -2.87 9.18 0.00
C GLY A 220 -4.19 8.66 0.48
N PHE A 221 -4.48 8.97 1.71
CA PHE A 221 -5.78 8.68 2.29
C PHE A 221 -6.91 9.41 1.54
N GLY A 222 -8.08 8.80 1.46
CA GLY A 222 -9.26 9.42 0.87
C GLY A 222 -9.77 10.64 1.64
N GLU A 223 -9.44 10.70 2.94
CA GLU A 223 -9.70 11.83 3.83
C GLU A 223 -8.55 11.93 4.85
N THR A 224 -8.06 13.14 5.11
CA THR A 224 -7.12 13.43 6.20
C THR A 224 -7.65 14.60 7.02
N LEU A 225 -7.78 14.40 8.33
CA LEU A 225 -8.31 15.37 9.28
C LEU A 225 -7.36 15.55 10.45
N ALA A 226 -6.90 16.78 10.72
CA ALA A 226 -6.19 17.09 11.94
C ALA A 226 -7.19 17.46 13.06
N VAL A 227 -7.05 16.84 14.24
CA VAL A 227 -7.86 17.17 15.42
C VAL A 227 -6.96 17.85 16.43
N THR A 228 -7.23 19.14 16.73
CA THR A 228 -6.35 19.96 17.55
C THR A 228 -7.11 20.91 18.47
N ARG A 229 -6.46 21.30 19.56
CA ARG A 229 -6.87 22.40 20.45
C ARG A 229 -5.97 23.63 20.32
N HIS A 230 -4.89 23.55 19.56
CA HIS A 230 -3.82 24.54 19.52
C HIS A 230 -3.99 25.44 18.30
N ASP A 231 -4.09 26.75 18.54
CA ASP A 231 -4.28 27.74 17.47
C ASP A 231 -3.05 27.82 16.54
N GLU A 232 -1.85 27.50 17.06
CA GLU A 232 -0.64 27.42 16.22
C GLU A 232 -0.72 26.25 15.22
N VAL A 233 -1.30 25.12 15.62
CA VAL A 233 -1.54 23.96 14.73
C VAL A 233 -2.61 24.31 13.70
N VAL A 234 -3.66 25.05 14.10
CA VAL A 234 -4.70 25.55 13.18
C VAL A 234 -4.06 26.39 12.07
N ARG A 235 -3.18 27.35 12.42
CA ARG A 235 -2.47 28.17 11.41
C ARG A 235 -1.66 27.32 10.42
N ILE A 236 -0.95 26.28 10.90
CA ILE A 236 -0.22 25.36 10.01
C ILE A 236 -1.20 24.61 9.09
N CYS A 237 -2.36 24.21 9.60
CA CYS A 237 -3.38 23.55 8.78
C CYS A 237 -3.92 24.48 7.68
N GLU A 238 -4.20 25.74 8.01
CA GLU A 238 -4.66 26.76 7.07
C GLU A 238 -3.61 27.03 5.99
N ASP A 239 -2.35 27.26 6.38
CA ASP A 239 -1.24 27.51 5.46
C ASP A 239 -0.98 26.35 4.50
N LYS A 240 -1.22 25.11 4.95
CA LYS A 240 -0.98 23.88 4.16
C LYS A 240 -2.25 23.31 3.51
N ASN A 241 -3.40 24.00 3.67
CA ASN A 241 -4.71 23.53 3.16
C ASN A 241 -5.07 22.11 3.65
N ILE A 242 -4.93 21.87 4.96
CA ILE A 242 -5.27 20.60 5.61
C ILE A 242 -6.60 20.77 6.33
N HIS A 243 -7.51 19.80 6.14
CA HIS A 243 -8.75 19.79 6.90
C HIS A 243 -8.45 19.66 8.39
N PHE A 244 -9.07 20.48 9.21
CA PHE A 244 -8.88 20.42 10.66
C PHE A 244 -10.19 20.57 11.43
N LEU A 245 -10.18 20.05 12.66
CA LEU A 245 -11.23 20.23 13.65
C LEU A 245 -10.61 20.84 14.91
N ARG A 246 -10.95 22.11 15.19
CA ARG A 246 -10.54 22.79 16.42
C ARG A 246 -11.56 22.46 17.54
N HIS A 247 -11.07 22.13 18.74
CA HIS A 247 -11.89 21.77 19.90
C HIS A 247 -11.23 22.20 21.22
N ASP A 248 -12.04 22.18 22.30
CA ASP A 248 -11.60 22.46 23.67
C ASP A 248 -11.85 21.28 24.63
N MET A 249 -12.21 20.12 24.11
CA MET A 249 -12.55 18.92 24.89
C MET A 249 -11.38 18.43 25.72
N PRO A 250 -11.55 18.09 27.02
CA PRO A 250 -10.46 17.77 27.92
C PRO A 250 -9.92 16.35 27.77
N TYR A 251 -10.73 15.40 27.28
CA TYR A 251 -10.39 13.98 27.31
C TYR A 251 -10.13 13.36 25.93
N ARG A 252 -9.33 12.30 25.91
CA ARG A 252 -8.91 11.60 24.69
C ARG A 252 -10.07 10.93 23.94
N ASN A 253 -11.04 10.36 24.67
CA ASN A 253 -12.23 9.77 24.07
C ASN A 253 -13.01 10.79 23.25
N GLU A 254 -13.20 12.00 23.77
CA GLU A 254 -13.97 13.05 23.10
C GLU A 254 -13.30 13.50 21.78
N MET A 255 -11.96 13.59 21.75
CA MET A 255 -11.21 13.90 20.53
C MET A 255 -11.40 12.81 19.47
N ILE A 256 -11.38 11.54 19.88
CA ILE A 256 -11.61 10.40 18.98
C ILE A 256 -13.03 10.46 18.43
N GLN A 257 -14.02 10.64 19.31
CA GLN A 257 -15.44 10.74 18.94
C GLN A 257 -15.66 11.87 17.93
N LEU A 258 -15.17 13.07 18.21
CA LEU A 258 -15.24 14.24 17.32
C LEU A 258 -14.56 13.98 15.97
N GLY A 259 -13.37 13.41 15.97
CA GLY A 259 -12.64 13.11 14.76
C GLY A 259 -13.34 12.08 13.88
N VAL A 260 -13.82 10.98 14.49
CA VAL A 260 -14.60 9.94 13.78
C VAL A 260 -15.91 10.52 13.22
N SER A 261 -16.70 11.24 14.03
CA SER A 261 -17.94 11.88 13.56
C SER A 261 -17.68 12.78 12.35
N ARG A 262 -16.66 13.64 12.42
CA ARG A 262 -16.33 14.59 11.35
C ARG A 262 -15.90 13.87 10.06
N VAL A 263 -15.08 12.80 10.15
CA VAL A 263 -14.69 12.00 8.97
C VAL A 263 -15.91 11.37 8.32
N LEU A 264 -16.84 10.82 9.12
CA LEU A 264 -18.06 10.21 8.60
C LEU A 264 -19.01 11.25 7.97
N GLU A 265 -19.15 12.43 8.57
CA GLU A 265 -19.93 13.56 8.02
C GLU A 265 -19.34 14.06 6.70
N ASN A 266 -18.02 14.26 6.63
CA ASN A 266 -17.34 14.74 5.43
C ASN A 266 -17.48 13.76 4.26
N THR A 267 -17.35 12.46 4.52
CA THR A 267 -17.49 11.43 3.48
C THR A 267 -18.94 11.34 2.99
N ALA A 268 -19.91 11.38 3.90
CA ALA A 268 -21.34 11.39 3.55
C ALA A 268 -21.72 12.63 2.73
N SER A 269 -21.28 13.82 3.16
CA SER A 269 -21.54 15.11 2.48
C SER A 269 -20.91 15.18 1.09
N SER A 270 -19.79 14.49 0.87
CA SER A 270 -19.10 14.41 -0.42
C SER A 270 -19.68 13.33 -1.35
N GLY A 271 -20.69 12.57 -0.92
CA GLY A 271 -21.20 11.41 -1.66
C GLY A 271 -20.19 10.27 -1.80
N LYS A 272 -19.13 10.25 -1.00
CA LYS A 272 -18.15 9.17 -0.98
C LYS A 272 -18.63 8.01 -0.09
N PRO A 273 -18.22 6.78 -0.38
CA PRO A 273 -18.48 5.67 0.53
C PRO A 273 -17.78 5.90 1.87
N GLN A 274 -18.35 5.34 2.94
CA GLN A 274 -17.74 5.33 4.27
C GLN A 274 -16.33 4.70 4.19
N PRO A 275 -15.31 5.27 4.87
CA PRO A 275 -14.00 4.67 4.92
C PRO A 275 -14.02 3.25 5.47
N GLN A 276 -13.26 2.34 4.85
CA GLN A 276 -13.13 0.97 5.34
C GLN A 276 -12.39 0.91 6.68
N GLY A 277 -11.50 1.87 6.92
CA GLY A 277 -10.76 2.02 8.16
C GLY A 277 -10.35 3.46 8.43
N ILE A 278 -10.21 3.79 9.71
CA ILE A 278 -9.67 5.07 10.17
C ILE A 278 -8.34 4.82 10.89
N LEU A 279 -7.29 5.43 10.35
CA LEU A 279 -5.97 5.50 10.98
C LEU A 279 -5.95 6.65 12.00
N PHE A 280 -5.48 6.38 13.20
CA PHE A 280 -5.14 7.40 14.22
C PHE A 280 -3.63 7.58 14.26
N LEU A 281 -3.17 8.71 13.73
CA LEU A 281 -1.75 9.06 13.62
C LEU A 281 -1.36 10.05 14.73
N PRO A 282 -0.49 9.67 15.69
CA PRO A 282 0.07 10.61 16.64
C PRO A 282 0.95 11.65 15.93
N SER A 283 0.90 12.89 16.39
CA SER A 283 1.74 13.98 15.87
C SER A 283 3.03 14.20 16.67
N ASP A 284 3.29 13.40 17.67
CA ASP A 284 4.45 13.44 18.56
C ASP A 284 5.43 12.26 18.40
N GLN A 285 5.26 11.46 17.35
CA GLN A 285 6.14 10.36 16.92
C GLN A 285 6.82 10.70 15.58
N PRO A 286 7.85 11.56 15.56
CA PRO A 286 8.40 12.11 14.32
C PRO A 286 9.25 11.12 13.50
N LEU A 287 9.62 9.97 14.07
CA LEU A 287 10.45 8.97 13.42
C LEU A 287 9.65 7.85 12.75
N ILE A 288 8.31 7.87 12.79
CA ILE A 288 7.49 6.95 11.99
C ILE A 288 7.92 7.09 10.53
N THR A 289 8.31 5.97 9.92
CA THR A 289 8.74 5.97 8.53
C THR A 289 7.56 5.81 7.56
N ARG A 290 7.76 6.25 6.32
CA ARG A 290 6.81 6.02 5.23
C ARG A 290 6.55 4.51 5.04
N THR A 291 7.62 3.70 5.07
CA THR A 291 7.56 2.25 4.95
C THR A 291 6.66 1.63 6.01
N SER A 292 6.85 1.99 7.28
CA SER A 292 6.05 1.45 8.40
C SER A 292 4.58 1.86 8.29
N LEU A 293 4.29 3.11 7.89
CA LEU A 293 2.91 3.57 7.73
C LEU A 293 2.22 2.87 6.54
N GLN A 294 2.89 2.75 5.40
CA GLN A 294 2.35 2.06 4.23
C GLN A 294 2.17 0.56 4.53
N LEU A 295 3.11 -0.07 5.25
CA LEU A 295 3.00 -1.47 5.67
C LEU A 295 1.78 -1.69 6.56
N LEU A 296 1.55 -0.79 7.52
CA LEU A 296 0.35 -0.82 8.37
C LEU A 296 -0.94 -0.75 7.53
N CYS A 297 -0.99 0.15 6.56
CA CYS A 297 -2.15 0.32 5.69
C CYS A 297 -2.37 -0.88 4.75
N LEU A 298 -1.31 -1.43 4.13
CA LEU A 298 -1.43 -2.64 3.31
C LEU A 298 -1.90 -3.84 4.13
N THR A 299 -1.35 -4.00 5.34
CA THR A 299 -1.76 -5.06 6.27
C THR A 299 -3.23 -4.93 6.62
N PHE A 300 -3.70 -3.71 6.90
CA PHE A 300 -5.11 -3.46 7.16
C PHE A 300 -6.00 -3.82 5.96
N ILE A 301 -5.64 -3.39 4.75
CA ILE A 301 -6.41 -3.73 3.53
C ILE A 301 -6.48 -5.24 3.32
N TYR A 302 -5.38 -5.95 3.57
CA TYR A 302 -5.31 -7.41 3.42
C TYR A 302 -6.22 -8.16 4.38
N TYR A 303 -6.24 -7.76 5.66
CA TYR A 303 -7.09 -8.41 6.67
C TYR A 303 -8.52 -7.84 6.69
N GLY A 304 -8.71 -6.59 6.26
CA GLY A 304 -10.00 -5.92 6.06
C GLY A 304 -10.82 -5.64 7.32
N ASP A 305 -10.85 -6.57 8.28
CA ASP A 305 -11.73 -6.53 9.45
C ASP A 305 -10.98 -6.48 10.79
N LYS A 306 -9.65 -6.45 10.78
CA LYS A 306 -8.82 -6.46 11.97
C LYS A 306 -8.38 -5.06 12.41
N ILE A 307 -8.15 -4.88 13.71
CA ILE A 307 -7.46 -3.70 14.24
C ILE A 307 -5.97 -3.90 13.97
N CYS A 308 -5.37 -3.03 13.15
CA CYS A 308 -3.93 -3.10 12.88
C CYS A 308 -3.18 -2.05 13.68
N ARG A 309 -2.04 -2.42 14.27
CA ARG A 309 -1.22 -1.55 15.11
C ARG A 309 0.26 -1.73 14.80
N LEU A 310 1.01 -0.64 14.74
CA LEU A 310 2.47 -0.75 14.74
C LEU A 310 2.94 -1.35 16.07
N SER A 311 4.04 -2.10 16.01
CA SER A 311 4.62 -2.77 17.18
C SER A 311 6.13 -2.89 17.06
N PHE A 312 6.79 -2.97 18.22
CA PHE A 312 8.20 -3.36 18.32
C PHE A 312 8.32 -4.47 19.36
N ASN A 313 9.01 -5.57 19.02
CA ASN A 313 9.17 -6.74 19.89
C ASN A 313 7.82 -7.17 20.53
N GLU A 314 6.78 -7.34 19.72
CA GLU A 314 5.41 -7.71 20.12
C GLU A 314 4.70 -6.69 21.03
N THR A 315 5.37 -5.59 21.40
CA THR A 315 4.75 -4.51 22.16
C THR A 315 4.00 -3.59 21.20
N ALA A 316 2.67 -3.54 21.38
CA ALA A 316 1.80 -2.73 20.54
C ALA A 316 1.97 -1.23 20.81
N GLY A 317 2.22 -0.45 19.75
CA GLY A 317 2.33 1.01 19.75
C GLY A 317 1.20 1.70 18.98
N SER A 318 1.49 2.92 18.56
CA SER A 318 0.73 3.74 17.61
C SER A 318 1.64 4.02 16.40
N PRO A 319 1.09 4.33 15.22
CA PRO A 319 -0.33 4.47 14.85
C PRO A 319 -1.12 3.16 14.88
N CYS A 320 -2.46 3.30 14.81
CA CYS A 320 -3.36 2.17 14.73
C CYS A 320 -4.51 2.47 13.75
N ILE A 321 -5.02 1.42 13.09
CA ILE A 321 -6.18 1.49 12.19
C ILE A 321 -7.31 0.67 12.78
N PHE A 322 -8.50 1.26 12.83
CA PHE A 322 -9.73 0.58 13.23
C PHE A 322 -10.64 0.39 12.03
N PRO A 323 -11.14 -0.83 11.76
CA PRO A 323 -12.11 -1.07 10.71
C PRO A 323 -13.49 -0.49 11.04
N ALA A 324 -14.29 -0.25 10.00
CA ALA A 324 -15.60 0.39 10.09
C ALA A 324 -16.54 -0.24 11.14
N ARG A 325 -16.45 -1.53 11.37
CA ARG A 325 -17.26 -2.25 12.37
C ARG A 325 -17.07 -1.78 13.83
N TYR A 326 -15.99 -1.01 14.12
CA TYR A 326 -15.75 -0.46 15.45
C TYR A 326 -16.08 1.04 15.56
N TYR A 327 -16.65 1.67 14.52
CA TYR A 327 -16.92 3.11 14.57
C TYR A 327 -17.93 3.47 15.65
N ASP A 328 -18.99 2.69 15.84
CA ASP A 328 -19.97 2.92 16.90
C ASP A 328 -19.33 2.81 18.30
N GLU A 329 -18.40 1.89 18.50
CA GLU A 329 -17.67 1.78 19.75
C GLU A 329 -16.64 2.90 19.94
N LEU A 330 -16.03 3.40 18.87
CA LEU A 330 -15.15 4.57 18.92
C LEU A 330 -15.95 5.84 19.25
N LEU A 331 -17.18 5.97 18.74
CA LEU A 331 -18.10 7.07 19.03
C LEU A 331 -18.66 7.03 20.46
N THR A 332 -18.60 5.88 21.13
CA THR A 332 -19.11 5.66 22.50
C THR A 332 -18.03 5.26 23.49
N LEU A 333 -16.76 5.59 23.21
CA LEU A 333 -15.65 5.29 24.12
C LEU A 333 -15.91 5.85 25.53
N PRO A 334 -15.64 5.05 26.59
CA PRO A 334 -15.75 5.53 27.96
C PRO A 334 -14.81 6.70 28.25
N GLU A 335 -15.18 7.53 29.20
CA GLU A 335 -14.41 8.70 29.63
C GLU A 335 -12.93 8.36 29.86
N LYS A 336 -12.02 9.20 29.38
CA LYS A 336 -10.55 9.06 29.46
C LYS A 336 -9.95 7.86 28.75
N LYS A 337 -10.76 7.02 28.04
CA LYS A 337 -10.24 5.91 27.24
C LYS A 337 -9.87 6.38 25.83
N GLY A 338 -8.90 5.70 25.23
CA GLY A 338 -8.54 5.87 23.82
C GLY A 338 -8.76 4.57 23.05
N GLY A 339 -8.42 4.53 21.77
CA GLY A 339 -8.55 3.34 20.92
C GLY A 339 -7.88 2.07 21.46
N GLY A 340 -6.81 2.21 22.27
CA GLY A 340 -6.20 1.09 22.98
C GLY A 340 -7.14 0.31 23.92
N PHE A 341 -8.25 0.95 24.35
CA PHE A 341 -9.29 0.26 25.12
C PHE A 341 -9.98 -0.83 24.27
N LEU A 342 -10.34 -0.53 23.02
CA LEU A 342 -10.95 -1.51 22.12
C LEU A 342 -9.96 -2.62 21.73
N ALA A 343 -8.71 -2.26 21.47
CA ALA A 343 -7.68 -3.26 21.17
C ALA A 343 -7.49 -4.26 22.34
N LYS A 344 -7.58 -3.79 23.58
CA LYS A 344 -7.56 -4.67 24.78
C LYS A 344 -8.83 -5.47 24.95
N LYS A 345 -9.99 -4.92 24.57
CA LYS A 345 -11.29 -5.60 24.61
C LYS A 345 -11.35 -6.76 23.60
N TYR A 346 -10.69 -6.59 22.45
CA TYR A 346 -10.73 -7.55 21.34
C TYR A 346 -9.32 -8.03 20.93
N PRO A 347 -8.55 -8.67 21.81
CA PRO A 347 -7.15 -9.03 21.54
C PRO A 347 -6.99 -9.97 20.34
N ALA A 348 -7.92 -10.90 20.12
CA ALA A 348 -7.91 -11.81 18.97
C ALA A 348 -8.21 -11.10 17.60
N GLN A 349 -8.63 -9.84 17.65
CA GLN A 349 -8.90 -9.03 16.47
C GLN A 349 -7.78 -8.01 16.18
N VAL A 350 -6.66 -8.11 16.90
CA VAL A 350 -5.50 -7.22 16.73
C VAL A 350 -4.43 -7.92 15.90
N VAL A 351 -3.96 -7.23 14.86
CA VAL A 351 -2.78 -7.61 14.07
C VAL A 351 -1.66 -6.64 14.40
N LEU A 352 -0.52 -7.16 14.81
CA LEU A 352 0.67 -6.39 15.09
C LEU A 352 1.53 -6.30 13.83
N VAL A 353 1.92 -5.09 13.47
CA VAL A 353 2.75 -4.77 12.30
C VAL A 353 4.10 -4.29 12.80
N PRO A 354 5.17 -5.07 12.63
CA PRO A 354 6.45 -4.73 13.22
C PRO A 354 7.08 -3.54 12.51
N VAL A 355 7.62 -2.60 13.29
CA VAL A 355 8.56 -1.58 12.82
C VAL A 355 9.99 -2.12 12.87
N ARG A 356 10.89 -1.51 12.12
CA ARG A 356 12.31 -1.90 12.09
C ARG A 356 13.09 -1.39 13.29
N ASP A 357 12.67 -0.25 13.83
CA ASP A 357 13.36 0.48 14.87
C ASP A 357 12.38 0.90 15.97
N GLU A 358 12.74 0.69 17.23
CA GLU A 358 11.90 1.06 18.38
C GLU A 358 11.62 2.57 18.43
N TYR A 359 12.56 3.40 17.98
CA TYR A 359 12.41 4.85 17.97
C TYR A 359 11.31 5.36 17.03
N GLU A 360 10.84 4.54 16.06
CA GLU A 360 9.65 4.89 15.28
C GLU A 360 8.39 5.05 16.15
N LEU A 361 8.32 4.33 17.27
CA LEU A 361 7.18 4.34 18.20
C LEU A 361 7.41 5.25 19.42
N TYR A 362 8.50 6.03 19.42
CA TYR A 362 8.86 6.84 20.56
C TYR A 362 8.11 8.18 20.56
N ASP A 363 7.35 8.45 21.64
CA ASP A 363 6.64 9.71 21.84
C ASP A 363 7.60 10.79 22.39
N ILE A 364 7.59 11.97 21.81
CA ILE A 364 8.24 13.15 22.39
C ILE A 364 7.30 13.77 23.42
N ASP A 365 7.63 13.63 24.71
CA ASP A 365 6.85 14.17 25.81
C ASP A 365 7.55 15.30 26.59
N THR A 366 8.88 15.31 26.52
CA THR A 366 9.75 16.29 27.22
C THR A 366 10.78 16.89 26.27
N PRO A 367 11.40 18.04 26.58
CA PRO A 367 12.53 18.57 25.81
C PRO A 367 13.73 17.61 25.75
N ASP A 368 13.92 16.76 26.77
CA ASP A 368 14.99 15.77 26.79
C ASP A 368 14.72 14.65 25.78
N ASP A 369 13.45 14.24 25.60
CA ASP A 369 13.08 13.27 24.56
C ASP A 369 13.41 13.80 23.18
N LEU A 370 13.09 15.08 22.92
CA LEU A 370 13.43 15.74 21.66
C LEU A 370 14.94 15.74 21.41
N THR A 371 15.71 16.10 22.44
CA THR A 371 17.18 16.14 22.37
C THR A 371 17.75 14.74 22.09
N ARG A 372 17.24 13.72 22.75
CA ARG A 372 17.63 12.31 22.55
C ARG A 372 17.40 11.86 21.11
N LEU A 373 16.22 12.11 20.56
CA LEU A 373 15.92 11.74 19.18
C LEU A 373 16.74 12.51 18.14
N LEU A 374 17.04 13.79 18.40
CA LEU A 374 17.94 14.57 17.54
C LEU A 374 19.39 14.06 17.58
N MET A 375 19.84 13.50 18.71
CA MET A 375 21.15 12.84 18.80
C MET A 375 21.16 11.48 18.07
N TYR A 376 20.06 10.74 18.12
CA TYR A 376 19.91 9.46 17.41
C TYR A 376 20.02 9.61 15.88
N LEU A 377 19.60 10.74 15.31
CA LEU A 377 19.67 11.01 13.88
C LEU A 377 21.07 11.44 13.37
N ARG A 378 22.03 11.68 14.26
CA ARG A 378 23.40 12.08 13.93
C ARG A 378 24.31 10.88 13.80
#